data_543f9765fe9cadaf85f3081611de318e
#
_entry.id   543f9765fe9cadaf85f3081611de318e
#
_cell.length_a   1.000
_cell.length_b   1.000
_cell.length_c   1.000
_cell.angle_alpha   90.00
_cell.angle_beta   90.00
_cell.angle_gamma   90.00
#
_symmetry.space_group_name_H-M   'P 1'
#
loop_
_entity.id
_entity.type
_entity.pdbx_description
1 polymer ?
#
loop_
_entity_poly.entity_id
_entity_poly.type
_entity_poly.pdbx_seq_one_letter_code
_entity_poly.pdbx_strand_id
1 'polypeptide(L)'
;LDPDIQSVMEEVFCDDSCFPETSGIKPQAAMVVSDADGNIRGIVGGRGEKLISRGLNRATMSKRQCGSSIKPLSIYALALEKGLITYGSALNDTPTEFNEKEKTYWPGNTPAGFNGLVSTVFAVQKSLNTTAVRLAQQIGVNECFEFLTTKLGFTTLVESKSYGGTVKTDIAVSPM
;
A
#
# COMPACT_ATOMS: atom_id res chain seq x y z
N LEU A 1 -15.82 14.56 -13.35
CA LEU A 1 -14.51 14.77 -13.97
C LEU A 1 -14.31 16.24 -14.27
N ASP A 2 -13.07 16.69 -14.19
CA ASP A 2 -12.63 18.03 -14.53
C ASP A 2 -11.85 17.94 -15.86
N PRO A 3 -12.30 18.65 -16.94
CA PRO A 3 -11.70 18.52 -18.26
C PRO A 3 -10.23 18.97 -18.31
N ASP A 4 -9.87 19.99 -17.54
CA ASP A 4 -8.51 20.53 -17.54
C ASP A 4 -7.55 19.57 -16.86
N ILE A 5 -7.95 19.02 -15.71
CA ILE A 5 -7.18 17.98 -15.01
C ILE A 5 -7.05 16.73 -15.88
N GLN A 6 -8.14 16.30 -16.52
CA GLN A 6 -8.13 15.12 -17.39
C GLN A 6 -7.18 15.31 -18.58
N SER A 7 -7.21 16.48 -19.22
CA SER A 7 -6.35 16.81 -20.36
C SER A 7 -4.87 16.74 -19.98
N VAL A 8 -4.48 17.35 -18.85
CA VAL A 8 -3.10 17.33 -18.35
C VAL A 8 -2.67 15.88 -18.04
N MET A 9 -3.54 15.08 -17.41
CA MET A 9 -3.23 13.68 -17.13
C MET A 9 -3.00 12.86 -18.40
N GLU A 10 -3.83 13.06 -19.43
CA GLU A 10 -3.68 12.36 -20.72
C GLU A 10 -2.39 12.77 -21.43
N GLU A 11 -2.04 14.05 -21.42
CA GLU A 11 -0.77 14.57 -21.96
C GLU A 11 0.43 13.90 -21.27
N VAL A 12 0.49 13.92 -19.93
CA VAL A 12 1.58 13.30 -19.16
C VAL A 12 1.67 11.78 -19.44
N PHE A 13 0.53 11.10 -19.57
CA PHE A 13 0.51 9.66 -19.81
C PHE A 13 0.87 9.26 -21.24
N CYS A 14 0.80 10.20 -22.20
CA CYS A 14 1.29 10.04 -23.57
C CYS A 14 2.77 10.39 -23.72
N ASP A 15 3.35 11.15 -22.80
CA ASP A 15 4.77 11.52 -22.83
C ASP A 15 5.65 10.41 -22.23
N ASP A 16 6.39 9.73 -23.09
CA ASP A 16 7.31 8.65 -22.68
C ASP A 16 8.40 9.15 -21.72
N SER A 17 8.78 10.43 -21.75
CA SER A 17 9.80 11.00 -20.86
C SER A 17 9.38 11.07 -19.39
N CYS A 18 8.07 11.01 -19.12
CA CYS A 18 7.51 10.96 -17.77
C CYS A 18 7.61 9.57 -17.11
N PHE A 19 8.12 8.57 -17.83
CA PHE A 19 8.20 7.18 -17.35
C PHE A 19 9.61 6.64 -17.42
N PRO A 20 9.95 5.66 -16.57
CA PRO A 20 11.27 5.03 -16.61
C PRO A 20 11.54 4.35 -17.95
N GLU A 21 12.75 4.54 -18.47
CA GLU A 21 13.23 3.77 -19.61
C GLU A 21 13.43 2.30 -19.22
N THR A 22 13.03 1.38 -20.09
CA THR A 22 13.17 -0.05 -19.88
C THR A 22 13.65 -0.72 -21.18
N SER A 23 14.50 -1.73 -21.05
CA SER A 23 15.03 -2.52 -22.15
C SER A 23 14.07 -3.60 -22.68
N GLY A 24 12.80 -3.53 -22.35
CA GLY A 24 11.81 -4.55 -22.71
C GLY A 24 10.40 -3.99 -22.81
N ILE A 25 9.44 -4.70 -22.21
CA ILE A 25 8.05 -4.26 -22.22
C ILE A 25 7.92 -2.96 -21.44
N LYS A 26 7.36 -1.92 -22.05
CA LYS A 26 7.10 -0.63 -21.42
C LYS A 26 6.20 -0.82 -20.20
N PRO A 27 6.58 -0.31 -19.00
CA PRO A 27 5.76 -0.39 -17.81
C PRO A 27 4.45 0.36 -18.05
N GLN A 28 3.36 -0.21 -17.57
CA GLN A 28 2.05 0.42 -17.59
C GLN A 28 1.80 1.15 -16.28
N ALA A 29 0.99 2.20 -16.34
CA ALA A 29 0.57 2.98 -15.19
C ALA A 29 -0.92 3.30 -15.28
N ALA A 30 -1.50 3.67 -14.16
CA ALA A 30 -2.84 4.21 -14.07
C ALA A 30 -2.87 5.26 -12.94
N MET A 31 -3.73 6.25 -13.06
CA MET A 31 -3.85 7.32 -12.09
C MET A 31 -5.31 7.71 -11.88
N VAL A 32 -5.64 8.02 -10.64
CA VAL A 32 -6.90 8.67 -10.25
C VAL A 32 -6.55 9.95 -9.50
N VAL A 33 -7.17 11.05 -9.86
CA VAL A 33 -7.09 12.31 -9.12
C VAL A 33 -8.44 12.57 -8.48
N SER A 34 -8.43 12.81 -7.18
CA SER A 34 -9.63 13.18 -6.41
C SER A 34 -9.41 14.51 -5.69
N ASP A 35 -10.50 15.22 -5.41
CA ASP A 35 -10.48 16.35 -4.49
C ASP A 35 -10.57 15.91 -3.02
N ALA A 36 -10.55 16.88 -2.11
CA ALA A 36 -10.63 16.62 -0.68
C ALA A 36 -11.98 16.04 -0.22
N ASP A 37 -13.02 16.22 -1.03
CA ASP A 37 -14.36 15.68 -0.77
C ASP A 37 -14.53 14.25 -1.33
N GLY A 38 -13.48 13.69 -1.95
CA GLY A 38 -13.47 12.36 -2.54
C GLY A 38 -14.06 12.27 -3.95
N ASN A 39 -14.41 13.41 -4.60
CA ASN A 39 -14.90 13.38 -5.96
C ASN A 39 -13.76 13.12 -6.95
N ILE A 40 -13.95 12.20 -7.87
CA ILE A 40 -12.98 11.91 -8.94
C ILE A 40 -12.96 13.06 -9.93
N ARG A 41 -11.82 13.72 -10.06
CA ARG A 41 -11.57 14.84 -10.98
C ARG A 41 -10.95 14.39 -12.28
N GLY A 42 -10.06 13.37 -12.24
CA GLY A 42 -9.46 12.80 -13.44
C GLY A 42 -9.14 11.33 -13.27
N ILE A 43 -9.11 10.57 -14.39
CA ILE A 43 -8.80 9.15 -14.40
C ILE A 43 -8.12 8.73 -15.70
N VAL A 44 -6.95 8.09 -15.61
CA VAL A 44 -6.22 7.49 -16.72
C VAL A 44 -5.92 6.04 -16.40
N GLY A 45 -6.33 5.13 -17.28
CA GLY A 45 -6.25 3.68 -17.08
C GLY A 45 -5.09 2.98 -17.75
N GLY A 46 -4.20 3.71 -18.44
CA GLY A 46 -3.05 3.13 -19.13
C GLY A 46 -2.13 4.19 -19.71
N ARG A 47 -0.87 3.83 -19.95
CA ARG A 47 0.15 4.66 -20.57
C ARG A 47 -0.02 4.67 -22.10
N GLY A 48 0.27 5.81 -22.72
CA GLY A 48 0.21 6.01 -24.17
C GLY A 48 -1.17 6.32 -24.69
N GLU A 49 -1.25 6.51 -26.01
CA GLU A 49 -2.50 6.83 -26.69
C GLU A 49 -3.53 5.70 -26.58
N LYS A 50 -4.78 6.08 -26.37
CA LYS A 50 -5.90 5.14 -26.29
C LYS A 50 -6.38 4.73 -27.68
N LEU A 51 -5.85 3.64 -28.19
CA LEU A 51 -6.16 3.12 -29.52
C LEU A 51 -7.41 2.25 -29.58
N ILE A 52 -7.89 1.73 -28.44
CA ILE A 52 -9.01 0.77 -28.39
C ILE A 52 -10.12 1.34 -27.51
N SER A 53 -11.33 1.44 -28.10
CA SER A 53 -12.53 1.77 -27.32
C SER A 53 -12.85 0.65 -26.33
N ARG A 54 -13.23 1.01 -25.08
CA ARG A 54 -13.53 0.07 -23.99
C ARG A 54 -12.35 -0.87 -23.63
N GLY A 55 -11.11 -0.43 -23.85
CA GLY A 55 -9.92 -1.15 -23.44
C GLY A 55 -9.80 -1.23 -21.91
N LEU A 56 -8.81 -2.00 -21.43
CA LEU A 56 -8.54 -2.20 -20.01
C LEU A 56 -8.22 -0.88 -19.32
N ASN A 57 -9.08 -0.46 -18.41
CA ASN A 57 -8.80 0.64 -17.48
C ASN A 57 -8.18 0.08 -16.20
N ARG A 58 -6.86 0.20 -16.06
CA ARG A 58 -6.12 -0.36 -14.92
C ARG A 58 -6.45 0.33 -13.61
N ALA A 59 -6.91 1.59 -13.64
CA ALA A 59 -7.30 2.31 -12.43
C ALA A 59 -8.54 1.72 -11.76
N THR A 60 -9.44 1.10 -12.54
CA THR A 60 -10.71 0.56 -12.04
C THR A 60 -10.84 -0.95 -12.13
N MET A 61 -10.04 -1.59 -13.00
CA MET A 61 -10.22 -3.02 -13.31
C MET A 61 -9.04 -3.90 -12.84
N SER A 62 -7.84 -3.33 -12.64
CA SER A 62 -6.69 -4.12 -12.22
C SER A 62 -6.67 -4.33 -10.73
N LYS A 63 -6.62 -5.59 -10.32
CA LYS A 63 -6.38 -6.00 -8.93
C LYS A 63 -4.90 -6.30 -8.78
N ARG A 64 -4.20 -5.52 -7.97
CA ARG A 64 -2.76 -5.65 -7.73
C ARG A 64 -2.45 -5.45 -6.26
N GLN A 65 -1.38 -6.08 -5.80
CA GLN A 65 -0.85 -5.79 -4.48
C GLN A 65 -0.37 -4.34 -4.44
N CYS A 66 -0.80 -3.63 -3.41
CA CYS A 66 -0.45 -2.24 -3.18
C CYS A 66 0.89 -2.07 -2.43
N GLY A 67 1.46 -3.18 -1.93
CA GLY A 67 2.67 -3.16 -1.14
C GLY A 67 2.55 -2.26 0.10
N SER A 68 3.63 -1.61 0.47
CA SER A 68 3.70 -0.77 1.67
C SER A 68 2.81 0.49 1.63
N SER A 69 2.26 0.85 0.47
CA SER A 69 1.35 2.00 0.38
C SER A 69 0.05 1.81 1.16
N ILE A 70 -0.29 0.57 1.53
CA ILE A 70 -1.46 0.28 2.36
C ILE A 70 -1.24 0.54 3.85
N LYS A 71 0.01 0.55 4.35
CA LYS A 71 0.30 0.66 5.78
C LYS A 71 -0.37 1.84 6.48
N PRO A 72 -0.37 3.07 5.90
CA PRO A 72 -1.07 4.20 6.50
C PRO A 72 -2.55 3.91 6.75
N LEU A 73 -3.23 3.23 5.82
CA LEU A 73 -4.66 2.92 5.92
C LEU A 73 -4.94 1.70 6.80
N SER A 74 -4.22 0.60 6.57
CA SER A 74 -4.52 -0.68 7.20
C SER A 74 -4.11 -0.76 8.67
N ILE A 75 -3.12 0.02 9.09
CA ILE A 75 -2.50 -0.12 10.40
C ILE A 75 -2.47 1.21 11.16
N TYR A 76 -1.82 2.24 10.59
CA TYR A 76 -1.59 3.47 11.32
C TYR A 76 -2.89 4.27 11.54
N ALA A 77 -3.79 4.34 10.56
CA ALA A 77 -5.09 4.99 10.72
C ALA A 77 -5.92 4.33 11.84
N LEU A 78 -5.98 3.01 11.84
CA LEU A 78 -6.71 2.26 12.86
C LEU A 78 -6.05 2.39 14.24
N ALA A 79 -4.72 2.36 14.32
CA ALA A 79 -3.99 2.56 15.56
C ALA A 79 -4.23 3.96 16.17
N LEU A 80 -4.30 4.99 15.32
CA LEU A 80 -4.65 6.37 15.72
C LEU A 80 -6.10 6.46 16.17
N GLU A 81 -7.04 5.89 15.42
CA GLU A 81 -8.48 5.88 15.75
C GLU A 81 -8.75 5.21 17.11
N LYS A 82 -8.02 4.13 17.39
CA LYS A 82 -8.10 3.41 18.68
C LYS A 82 -7.35 4.11 19.82
N GLY A 83 -6.64 5.18 19.56
CA GLY A 83 -5.81 5.88 20.55
C GLY A 83 -4.60 5.07 21.05
N LEU A 84 -4.20 4.03 20.32
CA LEU A 84 -3.01 3.22 20.66
C LEU A 84 -1.72 3.99 20.42
N ILE A 85 -1.73 4.91 19.47
CA ILE A 85 -0.61 5.78 19.13
C ILE A 85 -1.07 7.21 18.87
N THR A 86 -0.13 8.13 18.92
CA THR A 86 -0.24 9.50 18.42
C THR A 86 0.87 9.75 17.40
N TYR A 87 0.89 10.91 16.76
CA TYR A 87 1.98 11.28 15.84
C TYR A 87 3.37 11.25 16.50
N GLY A 88 3.43 11.60 17.79
CA GLY A 88 4.66 11.62 18.57
C GLY A 88 4.97 10.34 19.34
N SER A 89 4.12 9.32 19.29
CA SER A 89 4.37 8.08 20.02
C SER A 89 5.65 7.42 19.57
N ALA A 90 6.41 6.90 20.53
CA ALA A 90 7.63 6.12 20.28
C ALA A 90 7.25 4.69 19.88
N LEU A 91 7.70 4.27 18.72
CA LEU A 91 7.52 2.92 18.19
C LEU A 91 8.88 2.19 18.17
N ASN A 92 8.86 0.90 18.42
CA ASN A 92 10.06 0.09 18.43
C ASN A 92 10.35 -0.48 17.03
N ASP A 93 11.42 0.03 16.40
CA ASP A 93 11.96 -0.45 15.13
C ASP A 93 13.06 -1.48 15.38
N THR A 94 12.69 -2.64 15.91
CA THR A 94 13.53 -3.82 16.03
C THR A 94 12.79 -5.05 15.49
N PRO A 95 13.50 -6.11 15.06
CA PRO A 95 12.83 -7.33 14.61
C PRO A 95 12.04 -7.98 15.74
N THR A 96 11.03 -8.78 15.39
CA THR A 96 10.28 -9.60 16.35
C THR A 96 10.86 -11.00 16.51
N GLU A 97 11.46 -11.51 15.43
CA GLU A 97 11.96 -12.88 15.36
C GLU A 97 13.33 -12.92 14.69
N PHE A 98 14.12 -13.93 15.07
CA PHE A 98 15.37 -14.30 14.41
C PHE A 98 15.28 -15.72 13.89
N ASN A 99 15.47 -15.92 12.59
CA ASN A 99 15.53 -17.24 11.96
C ASN A 99 16.98 -17.75 12.02
N GLU A 100 17.25 -18.72 12.89
CA GLU A 100 18.59 -19.29 13.08
C GLU A 100 19.13 -20.02 11.85
N LYS A 101 18.24 -20.65 11.04
CA LYS A 101 18.63 -21.41 9.86
C LYS A 101 19.08 -20.49 8.73
N GLU A 102 18.30 -19.43 8.48
CA GLU A 102 18.57 -18.48 7.41
C GLU A 102 19.47 -17.33 7.84
N LYS A 103 19.75 -17.20 9.15
CA LYS A 103 20.47 -16.08 9.76
C LYS A 103 19.84 -14.72 9.42
N THR A 104 18.51 -14.68 9.39
CA THR A 104 17.71 -13.50 9.04
C THR A 104 16.85 -13.04 10.20
N TYR A 105 16.59 -11.74 10.24
CA TYR A 105 15.64 -11.12 11.16
C TYR A 105 14.29 -10.90 10.48
N TRP A 106 13.20 -11.15 11.20
CA TRP A 106 11.86 -10.86 10.73
C TRP A 106 11.09 -9.96 11.71
N PRO A 107 10.31 -8.95 11.23
CA PRO A 107 10.35 -8.46 9.84
C PRO A 107 11.64 -7.67 9.56
N GLY A 108 12.09 -7.67 8.31
CA GLY A 108 13.20 -6.85 7.84
C GLY A 108 12.70 -5.51 7.27
N ASN A 109 13.47 -4.44 7.44
CA ASN A 109 13.23 -3.17 6.76
C ASN A 109 13.94 -3.11 5.40
N THR A 110 13.50 -2.18 4.54
CA THR A 110 14.17 -1.86 3.28
C THR A 110 14.37 -0.34 3.17
N PRO A 111 15.62 0.17 3.12
CA PRO A 111 16.87 -0.58 3.21
C PRO A 111 17.05 -1.31 4.55
N ALA A 112 17.90 -2.33 4.57
CA ALA A 112 18.14 -3.12 5.76
C ALA A 112 18.71 -2.28 6.92
N GLY A 113 18.26 -2.57 8.13
CA GLY A 113 18.70 -1.89 9.36
C GLY A 113 17.53 -1.62 10.31
N PHE A 114 17.89 -1.30 11.53
CA PHE A 114 16.93 -1.00 12.60
C PHE A 114 17.38 0.27 13.32
N ASN A 115 16.42 1.12 13.70
CA ASN A 115 16.67 2.43 14.31
C ASN A 115 16.36 2.47 15.82
N GLY A 116 15.89 1.36 16.40
CA GLY A 116 15.48 1.33 17.80
C GLY A 116 14.16 2.07 18.02
N LEU A 117 14.11 3.00 18.96
CA LEU A 117 12.90 3.80 19.21
C LEU A 117 12.81 4.96 18.22
N VAL A 118 11.70 5.03 17.48
CA VAL A 118 11.41 6.06 16.47
C VAL A 118 10.02 6.66 16.69
N SER A 119 9.79 7.88 16.20
CA SER A 119 8.43 8.45 16.23
C SER A 119 7.52 7.77 15.21
N THR A 120 6.21 7.83 15.45
CA THR A 120 5.19 7.37 14.47
C THR A 120 5.38 8.03 13.11
N VAL A 121 5.65 9.36 13.08
CA VAL A 121 5.88 10.11 11.83
C VAL A 121 7.08 9.53 11.08
N PHE A 122 8.20 9.30 11.76
CA PHE A 122 9.39 8.72 11.14
C PHE A 122 9.11 7.29 10.61
N ALA A 123 8.40 6.48 11.38
CA ALA A 123 8.05 5.12 10.99
C ALA A 123 7.22 5.08 9.71
N VAL A 124 6.23 5.97 9.56
CA VAL A 124 5.41 6.10 8.35
C VAL A 124 6.25 6.65 7.18
N GLN A 125 7.02 7.71 7.42
CA GLN A 125 7.86 8.34 6.39
C GLN A 125 8.89 7.37 5.80
N LYS A 126 9.50 6.55 6.65
CA LYS A 126 10.49 5.52 6.25
C LYS A 126 9.84 4.20 5.85
N SER A 127 8.52 4.11 5.96
CA SER A 127 7.78 2.88 5.64
C SER A 127 8.32 1.64 6.36
N LEU A 128 8.66 1.78 7.65
CA LEU A 128 9.27 0.70 8.43
C LEU A 128 8.33 -0.50 8.53
N ASN A 129 8.86 -1.69 8.27
CA ASN A 129 8.10 -2.93 8.35
C ASN A 129 7.90 -3.40 9.79
N THR A 130 8.95 -3.27 10.60
CA THR A 130 8.97 -3.70 12.01
C THR A 130 7.87 -3.03 12.83
N THR A 131 7.77 -1.71 12.75
CA THR A 131 6.76 -0.93 13.47
C THR A 131 5.34 -1.25 12.99
N ALA A 132 5.16 -1.43 11.67
CA ALA A 132 3.88 -1.80 11.09
C ALA A 132 3.42 -3.20 11.56
N VAL A 133 4.32 -4.19 11.53
CA VAL A 133 4.00 -5.55 11.99
C VAL A 133 3.68 -5.58 13.49
N ARG A 134 4.44 -4.87 14.32
CA ARG A 134 4.17 -4.79 15.77
C ARG A 134 2.80 -4.18 16.06
N LEU A 135 2.45 -3.09 15.38
CA LEU A 135 1.13 -2.48 15.53
C LEU A 135 0.02 -3.41 15.03
N ALA A 136 0.22 -4.08 13.90
CA ALA A 136 -0.75 -5.04 13.39
C ALA A 136 -0.95 -6.24 14.35
N GLN A 137 0.12 -6.72 14.98
CA GLN A 137 0.03 -7.76 16.01
C GLN A 137 -0.72 -7.26 17.27
N GLN A 138 -0.50 -6.01 17.66
CA GLN A 138 -1.17 -5.40 18.81
C GLN A 138 -2.67 -5.15 18.56
N ILE A 139 -3.03 -4.69 17.37
CA ILE A 139 -4.42 -4.46 16.95
C ILE A 139 -5.14 -5.79 16.72
N GLY A 140 -4.48 -6.73 16.10
CA GLY A 140 -5.05 -7.96 15.56
C GLY A 140 -5.32 -7.86 14.06
N VAL A 141 -4.85 -8.85 13.32
CA VAL A 141 -4.92 -8.87 11.84
C VAL A 141 -6.37 -8.88 11.34
N ASN A 142 -7.27 -9.58 12.02
CA ASN A 142 -8.69 -9.61 11.69
C ASN A 142 -9.35 -8.24 11.82
N GLU A 143 -9.01 -7.49 12.86
CA GLU A 143 -9.54 -6.16 13.08
C GLU A 143 -9.05 -5.18 12.01
N CYS A 144 -7.78 -5.29 11.58
CA CYS A 144 -7.27 -4.53 10.44
C CYS A 144 -8.05 -4.86 9.15
N PHE A 145 -8.37 -6.13 8.92
CA PHE A 145 -9.18 -6.57 7.78
C PHE A 145 -10.59 -6.01 7.84
N GLU A 146 -11.26 -6.11 8.98
CA GLU A 146 -12.60 -5.57 9.19
C GLU A 146 -12.64 -4.05 8.99
N PHE A 147 -11.65 -3.33 9.50
CA PHE A 147 -11.55 -1.88 9.29
C PHE A 147 -11.46 -1.52 7.82
N LEU A 148 -10.59 -2.19 7.06
CA LEU A 148 -10.45 -1.96 5.62
C LEU A 148 -11.73 -2.28 4.84
N THR A 149 -12.41 -3.38 5.18
CA THR A 149 -13.59 -3.83 4.43
C THR A 149 -14.85 -3.08 4.82
N THR A 150 -15.08 -2.85 6.11
CA THR A 150 -16.34 -2.26 6.60
C THR A 150 -16.31 -0.74 6.66
N LYS A 151 -15.17 -0.15 7.03
CA LYS A 151 -15.03 1.32 7.16
C LYS A 151 -14.54 1.97 5.88
N LEU A 152 -13.56 1.36 5.22
CA LEU A 152 -12.94 1.92 4.01
C LEU A 152 -13.49 1.30 2.70
N GLY A 153 -14.37 0.31 2.78
CA GLY A 153 -15.06 -0.25 1.62
C GLY A 153 -14.18 -1.07 0.67
N PHE A 154 -13.07 -1.62 1.15
CA PHE A 154 -12.23 -2.50 0.32
C PHE A 154 -12.97 -3.80 -0.01
N THR A 155 -13.12 -4.11 -1.30
CA THR A 155 -13.85 -5.29 -1.78
C THR A 155 -12.95 -6.36 -2.40
N THR A 156 -11.63 -6.11 -2.49
CA THR A 156 -10.69 -6.97 -3.21
C THR A 156 -9.64 -7.61 -2.30
N LEU A 157 -9.78 -7.43 -0.99
CA LEU A 157 -8.95 -8.12 -0.01
C LEU A 157 -9.31 -9.60 0.02
N VAL A 158 -8.32 -10.44 0.29
CA VAL A 158 -8.49 -11.88 0.38
C VAL A 158 -8.65 -12.25 1.84
N GLU A 159 -9.79 -12.90 2.17
CA GLU A 159 -9.95 -13.56 3.46
C GLU A 159 -8.94 -14.71 3.60
N SER A 160 -8.75 -15.18 4.84
CA SER A 160 -7.83 -16.25 5.15
C SER A 160 -8.00 -17.46 4.20
N LYS A 161 -6.93 -17.86 3.51
CA LYS A 161 -6.88 -19.11 2.73
C LYS A 161 -6.04 -20.13 3.46
N SER A 162 -6.56 -21.35 3.55
CA SER A 162 -5.78 -22.50 4.01
C SER A 162 -4.94 -23.06 2.86
N TYR A 163 -3.63 -22.99 3.00
CA TYR A 163 -2.69 -23.66 2.10
C TYR A 163 -1.99 -24.77 2.90
N GLY A 164 -2.25 -26.05 2.58
CA GLY A 164 -1.58 -27.17 3.23
C GLY A 164 -1.74 -27.24 4.75
N GLY A 165 -2.91 -26.86 5.26
CA GLY A 165 -3.22 -26.87 6.69
C GLY A 165 -2.79 -25.62 7.48
N THR A 166 -2.13 -24.67 6.85
CA THR A 166 -1.77 -23.38 7.48
C THR A 166 -2.74 -22.31 7.00
N VAL A 167 -3.43 -21.66 7.93
CA VAL A 167 -4.28 -20.49 7.63
C VAL A 167 -3.37 -19.30 7.39
N LYS A 168 -3.32 -18.80 6.16
CA LYS A 168 -2.67 -17.52 5.83
C LYS A 168 -3.75 -16.48 5.60
N THR A 169 -3.74 -15.44 6.40
CA THR A 169 -4.57 -14.27 6.19
C THR A 169 -3.79 -13.31 5.31
N ASP A 170 -4.19 -13.18 4.05
CA ASP A 170 -3.61 -12.20 3.13
C ASP A 170 -4.18 -10.79 3.38
N ILE A 171 -4.09 -10.32 4.60
CA ILE A 171 -4.16 -8.89 4.82
C ILE A 171 -2.81 -8.35 4.36
N ALA A 172 -2.84 -7.30 3.56
CA ALA A 172 -1.66 -6.65 3.01
C ALA A 172 -0.80 -5.97 4.09
N VAL A 173 -0.41 -6.75 5.08
CA VAL A 173 0.53 -6.39 6.14
C VAL A 173 1.85 -7.12 5.93
N SER A 174 1.89 -8.02 4.94
CA SER A 174 3.14 -8.69 4.62
C SER A 174 4.05 -7.71 3.89
N PRO A 175 5.16 -7.31 4.48
CA PRO A 175 6.25 -6.75 3.70
C PRO A 175 6.68 -7.87 2.73
N MET A 176 6.62 -7.59 1.45
CA MET A 176 7.26 -8.45 0.46
C MET A 176 8.72 -8.11 0.35
#